data_fa533f1cae5cd712fdb463c8647cb814
#
_entry.id   fa533f1cae5cd712fdb463c8647cb814
#
_cell.length_a   1.000
_cell.length_b   1.000
_cell.length_c   1.000
_cell.angle_alpha   90.00
_cell.angle_beta   90.00
_cell.angle_gamma   90.00
#
_symmetry.space_group_name_H-M   'P 1'
#
loop_
_entity.id
_entity.type
_entity.pdbx_description
1 polymer ?
#
loop_
_entity_poly.entity_id
_entity_poly.type
_entity_poly.pdbx_seq_one_letter_code
_entity_poly.pdbx_strand_id
1 'polypeptide(L)'
;MVSAGYSQSVTWGDESTYGSAASPDKDLGAVQSISPSEKNNLFKLRTLGGNRDYKSIVPGKFEISGSMEYHLQGGAFLRQAFGEDTATTATVDSGPRILVTGSSYLHVMGSADSPGVNDFPSFTLEFTDYEDSGAAAATANLKRTYTGCRVNTLGFSASVDEPLKCAVDWMAKKVIVSTGAATSVTEYTDDPYVFYEGYVYLTSGVASAGTTPATLHNYALCQILSFDVNLNNNLEAGWYIAGTCNGYDTARAAKFIIPKGRDYDLSLNMHYENKDMYQRFLGAVGATTDQKSLDKSQVVLDFVRAGTPGTLANGTKYMRLVVSSATFDDISINGAPEDIVNNDVNVFGKSIKCYFVDDVSGYGS
;
A
#
# COMPACT_ATOMS: atom_id res chain seq x y z
N MET A 1 25.09 24.15 -2.42
CA MET A 1 23.68 24.51 -2.21
C MET A 1 22.99 23.31 -1.57
N VAL A 2 21.96 23.54 -0.77
CA VAL A 2 21.19 22.47 -0.11
C VAL A 2 19.86 22.39 -0.85
N SER A 3 19.49 21.20 -1.33
CA SER A 3 18.18 20.97 -1.94
C SER A 3 17.09 20.96 -0.86
N ALA A 4 15.96 21.57 -1.14
CA ALA A 4 14.80 21.59 -0.24
C ALA A 4 13.76 20.55 -0.68
N GLY A 5 12.97 20.02 0.24
CA GLY A 5 11.99 18.97 -0.05
C GLY A 5 10.94 19.37 -1.11
N TYR A 6 10.57 20.64 -1.21
CA TYR A 6 9.66 21.13 -2.25
C TYR A 6 10.25 21.13 -3.67
N SER A 7 11.58 20.97 -3.78
CA SER A 7 12.29 20.86 -5.07
C SER A 7 12.54 19.41 -5.49
N GLN A 8 11.70 18.48 -5.04
CA GLN A 8 11.76 17.07 -5.38
C GLN A 8 10.51 16.65 -6.16
N SER A 9 10.66 15.71 -7.07
CA SER A 9 9.55 15.12 -7.82
C SER A 9 9.64 13.61 -7.80
N VAL A 10 8.48 12.98 -7.68
CA VAL A 10 8.32 11.51 -7.68
C VAL A 10 7.26 11.14 -8.70
N THR A 11 7.62 10.29 -9.65
CA THR A 11 6.72 9.78 -10.68
C THR A 11 6.95 8.28 -10.87
N TRP A 12 5.98 7.58 -11.41
CA TRP A 12 6.07 6.15 -11.62
C TRP A 12 5.41 5.69 -12.91
N GLY A 13 5.71 4.46 -13.35
CA GLY A 13 5.10 3.86 -14.54
C GLY A 13 5.11 2.34 -14.49
N ASP A 14 4.12 1.72 -15.09
CA ASP A 14 4.00 0.26 -15.15
C ASP A 14 5.06 -0.37 -16.06
N GLU A 15 5.74 -1.39 -15.60
CA GLU A 15 6.64 -2.17 -16.42
C GLU A 15 5.90 -3.31 -17.13
N SER A 16 6.03 -3.39 -18.44
CA SER A 16 5.54 -4.53 -19.23
C SER A 16 6.42 -5.77 -19.09
N THR A 17 7.66 -5.59 -18.71
CA THR A 17 8.63 -6.66 -18.45
C THR A 17 9.45 -6.29 -17.23
N TYR A 18 9.54 -7.22 -16.28
CA TYR A 18 10.25 -7.02 -15.02
C TYR A 18 11.67 -6.48 -15.19
N GLY A 19 11.93 -5.32 -14.62
CA GLY A 19 13.23 -4.65 -14.64
C GLY A 19 13.60 -3.96 -15.95
N SER A 20 12.66 -3.84 -16.88
CA SER A 20 12.78 -2.99 -18.07
C SER A 20 12.17 -1.64 -17.76
N ALA A 21 12.97 -0.57 -17.90
CA ALA A 21 12.50 0.78 -17.61
C ALA A 21 11.26 1.13 -18.44
N ALA A 22 10.19 1.52 -17.77
CA ALA A 22 9.00 2.11 -18.36
C ALA A 22 9.06 3.64 -18.26
N SER A 23 8.21 4.33 -19.04
CA SER A 23 8.01 5.76 -18.85
C SER A 23 7.32 6.02 -17.51
N PRO A 24 7.88 6.81 -16.60
CA PRO A 24 7.25 7.14 -15.32
C PRO A 24 6.26 8.30 -15.52
N ASP A 25 5.17 8.04 -16.23
CA ASP A 25 4.16 9.01 -16.68
C ASP A 25 2.95 9.13 -15.76
N LYS A 26 3.00 8.49 -14.59
CA LYS A 26 1.90 8.47 -13.61
C LYS A 26 2.27 9.21 -12.34
N ASP A 27 1.28 9.91 -11.78
CA ASP A 27 1.34 10.56 -10.49
C ASP A 27 1.05 9.56 -9.35
N LEU A 28 1.62 9.79 -8.17
CA LEU A 28 1.33 9.04 -6.94
C LEU A 28 0.23 9.69 -6.08
N GLY A 29 0.01 10.97 -6.30
CA GLY A 29 -0.78 11.83 -5.43
C GLY A 29 0.10 12.72 -4.55
N ALA A 30 -0.45 13.20 -3.43
CA ALA A 30 0.25 14.13 -2.54
C ALA A 30 1.35 13.42 -1.73
N VAL A 31 2.53 13.26 -2.33
CA VAL A 31 3.70 12.63 -1.69
C VAL A 31 4.20 13.50 -0.54
N GLN A 32 4.30 12.91 0.66
CA GLN A 32 4.78 13.56 1.87
C GLN A 32 6.26 13.30 2.14
N SER A 33 6.71 12.08 1.86
CA SER A 33 8.10 11.69 2.03
C SER A 33 8.50 10.57 1.09
N ILE A 34 9.78 10.55 0.73
CA ILE A 34 10.41 9.43 0.03
C ILE A 34 11.84 9.25 0.54
N SER A 35 12.21 8.03 0.82
CA SER A 35 13.52 7.67 1.38
C SER A 35 14.12 6.45 0.67
N PRO A 36 14.74 6.63 -0.49
CA PRO A 36 15.44 5.55 -1.17
C PRO A 36 16.75 5.21 -0.43
N SER A 37 17.09 3.94 -0.36
CA SER A 37 18.29 3.41 0.27
C SER A 37 19.04 2.48 -0.68
N GLU A 38 20.30 2.76 -0.89
CA GLU A 38 21.21 2.01 -1.76
C GLU A 38 22.39 1.51 -0.97
N LYS A 39 22.71 0.20 -1.05
CA LYS A 39 23.73 -0.44 -0.23
C LYS A 39 24.68 -1.31 -1.04
N ASN A 40 25.97 -1.06 -0.90
CA ASN A 40 27.02 -1.77 -1.62
C ASN A 40 27.50 -3.08 -0.96
N ASN A 41 27.17 -3.34 0.29
CA ASN A 41 27.58 -4.55 1.04
C ASN A 41 29.06 -4.90 0.86
N LEU A 42 29.97 -4.03 1.31
CA LEU A 42 31.40 -4.13 1.09
C LEU A 42 32.04 -5.28 1.86
N PHE A 43 32.87 -6.07 1.20
CA PHE A 43 33.78 -7.06 1.82
C PHE A 43 35.10 -6.39 2.20
N LYS A 44 35.43 -6.43 3.48
CA LYS A 44 36.68 -5.88 4.03
C LYS A 44 37.64 -7.02 4.30
N LEU A 45 38.65 -7.17 3.45
CA LEU A 45 39.63 -8.29 3.51
C LEU A 45 40.85 -7.89 4.34
N ARG A 46 41.18 -8.75 5.29
CA ARG A 46 42.43 -8.68 6.06
C ARG A 46 43.25 -9.93 5.81
N THR A 47 44.59 -9.83 5.91
CA THR A 47 45.49 -10.96 5.75
C THR A 47 46.43 -11.09 6.95
N LEU A 48 46.81 -12.34 7.28
CA LEU A 48 47.83 -12.60 8.28
C LEU A 48 49.21 -12.10 7.77
N GLY A 49 49.99 -11.54 8.68
CA GLY A 49 51.34 -11.00 8.33
C GLY A 49 51.30 -9.60 7.68
N GLY A 50 50.12 -8.96 7.56
CA GLY A 50 49.96 -7.58 7.11
C GLY A 50 49.97 -6.56 8.25
N ASN A 51 49.75 -5.32 7.92
CA ASN A 51 49.52 -4.26 8.90
C ASN A 51 48.09 -4.37 9.50
N ARG A 52 47.70 -3.41 10.37
CA ARG A 52 46.36 -3.39 10.99
C ARG A 52 45.23 -2.97 10.03
N ASP A 53 45.57 -2.43 8.88
CA ASP A 53 44.66 -1.95 7.87
C ASP A 53 44.07 -3.10 7.04
N TYR A 54 43.00 -2.76 6.29
CA TYR A 54 42.44 -3.70 5.32
C TYR A 54 43.37 -3.84 4.11
N LYS A 55 43.64 -5.07 3.70
CA LYS A 55 44.42 -5.33 2.46
C LYS A 55 43.66 -4.84 1.24
N SER A 56 42.32 -5.05 1.23
CA SER A 56 41.44 -4.56 0.17
C SER A 56 40.01 -4.45 0.63
N ILE A 57 39.26 -3.62 -0.07
CA ILE A 57 37.79 -3.47 0.10
C ILE A 57 37.19 -3.81 -1.26
N VAL A 58 36.35 -4.85 -1.30
CA VAL A 58 35.71 -5.35 -2.52
C VAL A 58 34.19 -5.12 -2.45
N PRO A 59 33.57 -4.60 -3.50
CA PRO A 59 32.13 -4.45 -3.52
C PRO A 59 31.42 -5.80 -3.54
N GLY A 60 30.41 -5.97 -2.69
CA GLY A 60 29.52 -7.13 -2.63
C GLY A 60 28.25 -6.93 -3.44
N LYS A 61 27.16 -7.57 -3.03
CA LYS A 61 25.83 -7.38 -3.63
C LYS A 61 25.38 -5.93 -3.53
N PHE A 62 24.63 -5.48 -4.52
CA PHE A 62 24.01 -4.16 -4.52
C PHE A 62 22.53 -4.33 -4.18
N GLU A 63 22.10 -3.71 -3.11
CA GLU A 63 20.71 -3.74 -2.62
C GLU A 63 20.10 -2.37 -2.76
N ILE A 64 18.85 -2.33 -3.23
CA ILE A 64 18.06 -1.12 -3.36
C ILE A 64 16.72 -1.37 -2.69
N SER A 65 16.36 -0.50 -1.76
CA SER A 65 15.06 -0.47 -1.11
C SER A 65 14.67 0.97 -0.83
N GLY A 66 13.46 1.20 -0.44
CA GLY A 66 13.03 2.52 0.00
C GLY A 66 11.66 2.49 0.62
N SER A 67 11.31 3.60 1.23
CA SER A 67 9.98 3.87 1.74
C SER A 67 9.46 5.17 1.16
N MET A 68 8.14 5.28 1.07
CA MET A 68 7.45 6.51 0.69
C MET A 68 6.12 6.61 1.42
N GLU A 69 5.71 7.83 1.70
CA GLU A 69 4.40 8.15 2.25
C GLU A 69 3.70 9.17 1.37
N TYR A 70 2.41 8.95 1.11
CA TYR A 70 1.59 9.86 0.35
C TYR A 70 0.14 9.84 0.84
N HIS A 71 -0.59 10.92 0.59
CA HIS A 71 -2.03 10.95 0.83
C HIS A 71 -2.76 10.44 -0.41
N LEU A 72 -3.72 9.55 -0.19
CA LEU A 72 -4.42 8.85 -1.28
C LEU A 72 -5.36 9.78 -2.03
N GLN A 73 -5.12 9.94 -3.32
CA GLN A 73 -5.95 10.70 -4.26
C GLN A 73 -6.49 9.82 -5.39
N GLY A 74 -5.72 8.81 -5.82
CA GLY A 74 -6.09 7.89 -6.90
C GLY A 74 -5.73 6.44 -6.60
N GLY A 75 -6.39 5.50 -7.26
CA GLY A 75 -6.25 4.06 -7.03
C GLY A 75 -5.17 3.35 -7.84
N ALA A 76 -4.61 4.01 -8.88
CA ALA A 76 -3.77 3.33 -9.86
C ALA A 76 -2.52 2.66 -9.26
N PHE A 77 -1.86 3.31 -8.30
CA PHE A 77 -0.67 2.74 -7.66
C PHE A 77 -1.00 1.55 -6.75
N LEU A 78 -2.23 1.45 -6.23
CA LEU A 78 -2.63 0.36 -5.33
C LEU A 78 -2.50 -1.01 -6.01
N ARG A 79 -2.69 -1.08 -7.33
CA ARG A 79 -2.47 -2.29 -8.12
C ARG A 79 -1.07 -2.86 -7.92
N GLN A 80 -0.04 -2.04 -7.74
CA GLN A 80 1.34 -2.48 -7.55
C GLN A 80 1.53 -3.27 -6.25
N ALA A 81 0.68 -3.05 -5.26
CA ALA A 81 0.72 -3.77 -3.99
C ALA A 81 -0.23 -4.98 -3.96
N PHE A 82 -1.41 -4.84 -4.55
CA PHE A 82 -2.41 -5.90 -4.57
C PHE A 82 -2.20 -6.95 -5.66
N GLY A 83 -1.58 -6.57 -6.76
CA GLY A 83 -1.16 -7.47 -7.85
C GLY A 83 -2.11 -7.53 -9.03
N GLU A 84 -3.40 -7.65 -8.84
CA GLU A 84 -4.39 -7.79 -9.90
C GLU A 84 -5.35 -6.61 -9.91
N ASP A 85 -5.74 -6.16 -11.09
CA ASP A 85 -6.82 -5.21 -11.29
C ASP A 85 -7.80 -5.76 -12.31
N THR A 86 -9.07 -5.80 -11.94
CA THR A 86 -10.17 -6.10 -12.85
C THR A 86 -11.09 -4.90 -12.91
N ALA A 87 -10.97 -4.13 -13.99
CA ALA A 87 -11.85 -2.98 -14.23
C ALA A 87 -13.17 -3.43 -14.87
N THR A 88 -14.29 -2.92 -14.35
CA THR A 88 -15.63 -3.21 -14.89
C THR A 88 -16.53 -1.99 -14.77
N THR A 89 -17.45 -1.84 -15.72
CA THR A 89 -18.55 -0.88 -15.65
C THR A 89 -19.81 -1.49 -15.02
N ALA A 90 -19.76 -2.80 -14.71
CA ALA A 90 -20.90 -3.51 -14.14
C ALA A 90 -20.96 -3.35 -12.62
N THR A 91 -22.18 -3.31 -12.10
CA THR A 91 -22.42 -3.46 -10.66
C THR A 91 -21.96 -4.85 -10.21
N VAL A 92 -21.07 -4.91 -9.21
CA VAL A 92 -20.60 -6.18 -8.66
C VAL A 92 -21.39 -6.53 -7.41
N ASP A 93 -22.09 -7.66 -7.46
CA ASP A 93 -22.91 -8.15 -6.35
C ASP A 93 -22.21 -9.16 -5.44
N SER A 94 -20.94 -9.50 -5.72
CA SER A 94 -20.17 -10.43 -4.90
C SER A 94 -19.49 -9.71 -3.73
N GLY A 95 -20.19 -9.56 -2.64
CA GLY A 95 -19.76 -8.81 -1.48
C GLY A 95 -20.68 -7.63 -1.22
N PRO A 96 -20.25 -6.65 -0.41
CA PRO A 96 -21.03 -5.42 -0.24
C PRO A 96 -21.20 -4.73 -1.60
N ARG A 97 -22.44 -4.55 -1.99
CA ARG A 97 -22.81 -4.05 -3.31
C ARG A 97 -22.18 -2.68 -3.59
N ILE A 98 -21.39 -2.58 -4.65
CA ILE A 98 -20.87 -1.32 -5.18
C ILE A 98 -21.60 -1.04 -6.49
N LEU A 99 -22.31 0.07 -6.53
CA LEU A 99 -23.00 0.54 -7.73
C LEU A 99 -22.04 1.42 -8.53
N VAL A 100 -21.78 1.04 -9.77
CA VAL A 100 -21.10 1.87 -10.75
C VAL A 100 -22.12 2.49 -11.67
N THR A 101 -22.09 3.79 -11.82
CA THR A 101 -23.04 4.54 -12.65
C THR A 101 -22.30 5.46 -13.61
N GLY A 102 -22.80 5.57 -14.85
CA GLY A 102 -22.26 6.49 -15.84
C GLY A 102 -20.95 6.00 -16.48
N SER A 103 -19.96 6.89 -16.60
CA SER A 103 -18.66 6.62 -17.20
C SER A 103 -17.57 6.19 -16.20
N SER A 104 -17.97 5.90 -14.96
CA SER A 104 -17.02 5.44 -13.93
C SER A 104 -16.75 3.94 -14.07
N TYR A 105 -15.57 3.53 -13.63
CA TYR A 105 -15.12 2.14 -13.61
C TYR A 105 -14.90 1.70 -12.17
N LEU A 106 -15.28 0.46 -11.89
CA LEU A 106 -14.96 -0.22 -10.64
C LEU A 106 -13.71 -1.06 -10.86
N HIS A 107 -12.67 -0.76 -10.13
CA HIS A 107 -11.45 -1.54 -10.03
C HIS A 107 -11.56 -2.49 -8.84
N VAL A 108 -11.34 -3.77 -9.09
CA VAL A 108 -11.29 -4.79 -8.04
C VAL A 108 -9.88 -5.31 -7.98
N MET A 109 -9.20 -5.01 -6.89
CA MET A 109 -7.81 -5.39 -6.64
C MET A 109 -7.72 -6.33 -5.43
N GLY A 110 -6.84 -7.31 -5.50
CA GLY A 110 -6.54 -8.22 -4.39
C GLY A 110 -7.15 -9.60 -4.52
N SER A 111 -6.24 -10.52 -4.34
CA SER A 111 -6.29 -11.96 -4.13
C SER A 111 -7.37 -12.78 -4.84
N ALA A 112 -7.15 -13.02 -6.11
CA ALA A 112 -7.35 -14.36 -6.59
C ALA A 112 -5.97 -14.94 -6.88
N ASP A 113 -5.25 -15.39 -5.86
CA ASP A 113 -4.03 -16.18 -6.05
C ASP A 113 -4.41 -17.53 -6.65
N SER A 114 -4.62 -17.55 -7.96
CA SER A 114 -4.67 -18.80 -8.70
C SER A 114 -3.24 -19.25 -8.93
N PRO A 115 -2.86 -20.46 -8.51
CA PRO A 115 -1.53 -21.00 -8.80
C PRO A 115 -1.25 -20.91 -10.29
N GLY A 116 -0.21 -20.20 -10.67
CA GLY A 116 0.25 -20.06 -12.06
C GLY A 116 -0.17 -18.77 -12.80
N VAL A 117 -0.87 -17.85 -12.18
CA VAL A 117 -1.31 -16.57 -12.81
C VAL A 117 -0.61 -15.35 -12.17
N ASN A 118 0.38 -15.56 -11.33
CA ASN A 118 0.97 -14.50 -10.52
C ASN A 118 2.17 -13.84 -11.18
N ASP A 119 1.94 -13.00 -12.16
CA ASP A 119 2.86 -11.91 -12.45
C ASP A 119 2.56 -10.76 -11.47
N PHE A 120 3.22 -10.84 -10.30
CA PHE A 120 3.20 -9.72 -9.36
C PHE A 120 3.79 -8.50 -10.07
N PRO A 121 3.04 -7.40 -10.19
CA PRO A 121 3.44 -6.30 -11.05
C PRO A 121 4.75 -5.68 -10.60
N SER A 122 5.48 -5.11 -11.55
CA SER A 122 6.64 -4.28 -11.27
C SER A 122 6.46 -2.90 -11.90
N PHE A 123 7.15 -1.94 -11.33
CA PHE A 123 7.07 -0.57 -11.78
C PHE A 123 8.45 0.09 -11.83
N THR A 124 8.54 1.12 -12.64
CA THR A 124 9.65 2.05 -12.66
C THR A 124 9.28 3.24 -11.77
N LEU A 125 10.18 3.61 -10.85
CA LEU A 125 10.03 4.77 -9.99
C LEU A 125 11.10 5.79 -10.36
N GLU A 126 10.69 7.01 -10.66
CA GLU A 126 11.59 8.12 -10.90
C GLU A 126 11.56 9.08 -9.71
N PHE A 127 12.72 9.37 -9.19
CA PHE A 127 12.94 10.36 -8.15
C PHE A 127 13.93 11.39 -8.65
N THR A 128 13.50 12.65 -8.68
CA THR A 128 14.29 13.75 -9.20
C THR A 128 14.51 14.80 -8.12
N ASP A 129 15.77 15.08 -7.84
CA ASP A 129 16.21 16.18 -6.99
C ASP A 129 16.60 17.37 -7.87
N TYR A 130 15.99 18.53 -7.65
CA TYR A 130 16.32 19.76 -8.32
C TYR A 130 17.30 20.61 -7.50
N GLU A 131 18.31 21.15 -8.14
CA GLU A 131 19.16 22.16 -7.53
C GLU A 131 18.39 23.47 -7.38
N ASP A 132 18.39 24.04 -6.19
CA ASP A 132 17.90 25.39 -5.98
C ASP A 132 18.93 26.42 -6.55
N SER A 133 18.93 26.53 -7.87
CA SER A 133 19.86 27.43 -8.58
C SER A 133 19.29 28.83 -8.76
N GLY A 134 18.06 29.09 -8.33
CA GLY A 134 17.37 30.37 -8.61
C GLY A 134 17.09 30.63 -10.08
N ALA A 135 17.36 29.68 -10.96
CA ALA A 135 17.12 29.75 -12.39
C ALA A 135 15.69 29.30 -12.74
N ALA A 136 15.05 29.99 -13.66
CA ALA A 136 13.67 29.75 -14.08
C ALA A 136 13.41 28.39 -14.78
N ALA A 137 14.46 27.65 -15.08
CA ALA A 137 14.34 26.26 -15.59
C ALA A 137 15.00 25.33 -14.60
N ALA A 138 14.18 24.58 -13.88
CA ALA A 138 14.66 23.53 -13.00
C ALA A 138 15.48 22.53 -13.81
N THR A 139 16.80 22.64 -13.74
CA THR A 139 17.71 21.62 -14.26
C THR A 139 17.88 20.61 -13.14
N ALA A 140 17.39 19.40 -13.34
CA ALA A 140 17.55 18.35 -12.34
C ALA A 140 19.03 18.07 -12.14
N ASN A 141 19.50 18.16 -10.91
CA ASN A 141 20.87 17.81 -10.55
C ASN A 141 21.06 16.31 -10.52
N LEU A 142 20.09 15.61 -9.98
CA LEU A 142 20.12 14.17 -9.81
C LEU A 142 18.75 13.57 -10.10
N LYS A 143 18.67 12.84 -11.21
CA LYS A 143 17.52 12.04 -11.57
C LYS A 143 17.87 10.57 -11.38
N ARG A 144 17.16 9.88 -10.49
CA ARG A 144 17.33 8.45 -10.21
C ARG A 144 16.10 7.70 -10.69
N THR A 145 16.31 6.75 -11.59
CA THR A 145 15.26 5.90 -12.12
C THR A 145 15.49 4.48 -11.60
N TYR A 146 14.61 4.03 -10.71
CA TYR A 146 14.63 2.69 -10.16
C TYR A 146 13.76 1.79 -11.02
N THR A 147 14.29 0.64 -11.45
CA THR A 147 13.58 -0.32 -12.29
C THR A 147 13.43 -1.66 -11.60
N GLY A 148 12.40 -2.42 -11.98
CA GLY A 148 12.05 -3.66 -11.31
C GLY A 148 11.62 -3.43 -9.86
N CYS A 149 10.98 -2.29 -9.59
CA CYS A 149 10.43 -2.00 -8.28
C CYS A 149 9.23 -2.90 -8.02
N ARG A 150 9.11 -3.37 -6.78
CA ARG A 150 7.94 -4.10 -6.27
C ARG A 150 7.61 -3.63 -4.86
N VAL A 151 6.33 -3.58 -4.55
CA VAL A 151 5.84 -3.15 -3.23
C VAL A 151 5.99 -4.29 -2.23
N ASN A 152 6.76 -4.07 -1.16
CA ASN A 152 6.89 -5.01 -0.06
C ASN A 152 5.75 -4.87 0.94
N THR A 153 5.54 -3.65 1.45
CA THR A 153 4.43 -3.36 2.36
C THR A 153 3.59 -2.21 1.83
N LEU A 154 2.30 -2.26 2.08
CA LEU A 154 1.38 -1.14 1.87
C LEU A 154 0.53 -0.98 3.12
N GLY A 155 0.70 0.13 3.83
CA GLY A 155 -0.09 0.53 4.96
C GLY A 155 -1.10 1.61 4.59
N PHE A 156 -2.33 1.50 5.11
CA PHE A 156 -3.34 2.55 5.08
C PHE A 156 -3.62 2.98 6.50
N SER A 157 -3.47 4.24 6.80
CA SER A 157 -3.79 4.77 8.12
C SER A 157 -4.55 6.07 8.03
N ALA A 158 -5.49 6.27 8.95
CA ALA A 158 -6.11 7.55 9.19
C ALA A 158 -6.44 7.69 10.68
N SER A 159 -6.32 8.91 11.16
CA SER A 159 -6.78 9.33 12.48
C SER A 159 -7.69 10.54 12.35
N VAL A 160 -8.38 10.88 13.43
CA VAL A 160 -9.21 12.09 13.48
C VAL A 160 -8.36 13.30 13.13
N ASP A 161 -8.88 14.17 12.26
CA ASP A 161 -8.24 15.38 11.72
C ASP A 161 -7.08 15.13 10.72
N GLU A 162 -6.91 13.90 10.22
CA GLU A 162 -5.88 13.59 9.24
C GLU A 162 -6.47 13.07 7.91
N PRO A 163 -5.80 13.32 6.77
CA PRO A 163 -6.09 12.64 5.52
C PRO A 163 -5.73 11.16 5.57
N LEU A 164 -6.34 10.36 4.71
CA LEU A 164 -5.95 8.96 4.50
C LEU A 164 -4.54 8.88 3.95
N LYS A 165 -3.64 8.31 4.74
CA LYS A 165 -2.24 8.13 4.43
C LYS A 165 -1.96 6.72 3.91
N CYS A 166 -1.14 6.64 2.87
CA CYS A 166 -0.55 5.41 2.38
C CYS A 166 0.95 5.41 2.67
N ALA A 167 1.42 4.39 3.36
CA ALA A 167 2.83 4.13 3.61
C ALA A 167 3.27 2.91 2.81
N VAL A 168 4.34 3.04 2.02
CA VAL A 168 4.79 1.99 1.10
C VAL A 168 6.27 1.73 1.30
N ASP A 169 6.63 0.47 1.57
CA ASP A 169 8.00 0.01 1.41
C ASP A 169 8.14 -0.75 0.10
N TRP A 170 9.24 -0.51 -0.58
CA TRP A 170 9.52 -1.10 -1.88
C TRP A 170 10.96 -1.59 -2.00
N MET A 171 11.18 -2.52 -2.92
CA MET A 171 12.50 -3.01 -3.32
C MET A 171 12.66 -2.86 -4.82
N ALA A 172 13.89 -2.54 -5.28
CA ALA A 172 14.18 -2.40 -6.71
C ALA A 172 15.35 -3.28 -7.15
N LYS A 173 15.33 -3.63 -8.43
CA LYS A 173 16.39 -4.43 -9.06
C LYS A 173 17.59 -3.58 -9.44
N LYS A 174 17.37 -2.38 -10.00
CA LYS A 174 18.41 -1.55 -10.61
C LYS A 174 18.10 -0.07 -10.42
N VAL A 175 19.12 0.75 -10.36
CA VAL A 175 19.03 2.20 -10.46
C VAL A 175 19.80 2.71 -11.65
N ILE A 176 19.24 3.66 -12.35
CA ILE A 176 19.87 4.40 -13.46
C ILE A 176 19.93 5.86 -13.02
N VAL A 177 21.10 6.44 -13.09
CA VAL A 177 21.31 7.85 -12.74
C VAL A 177 21.49 8.65 -14.03
N SER A 178 20.78 9.75 -14.11
CA SER A 178 20.88 10.70 -15.24
C SER A 178 20.73 12.13 -14.74
N THR A 179 20.89 13.07 -15.64
CA THR A 179 20.60 14.49 -15.45
C THR A 179 19.44 14.88 -16.37
N GLY A 180 18.62 15.81 -15.99
CA GLY A 180 17.48 16.27 -16.79
C GLY A 180 16.29 16.65 -15.92
N ALA A 181 15.25 17.19 -16.54
CA ALA A 181 14.00 17.48 -15.86
C ALA A 181 13.26 16.19 -15.47
N ALA A 182 12.44 16.27 -14.43
CA ALA A 182 11.50 15.21 -14.11
C ALA A 182 10.57 14.93 -15.29
N THR A 183 10.12 13.71 -15.41
CA THR A 183 9.08 13.35 -16.38
C THR A 183 7.79 14.08 -16.03
N SER A 184 7.20 14.74 -17.01
CA SER A 184 5.93 15.44 -16.84
C SER A 184 4.79 14.42 -16.71
N VAL A 185 3.97 14.61 -15.70
CA VAL A 185 2.79 13.78 -15.43
C VAL A 185 1.54 14.65 -15.34
N THR A 186 0.40 14.04 -15.52
CA THR A 186 -0.89 14.67 -15.18
C THR A 186 -1.14 14.43 -13.70
N GLU A 187 -1.07 15.49 -12.93
CA GLU A 187 -1.32 15.43 -11.48
C GLU A 187 -2.81 15.18 -11.18
N TYR A 188 -3.07 14.50 -10.06
CA TYR A 188 -4.43 14.39 -9.55
C TYR A 188 -4.94 15.78 -9.14
N THR A 189 -6.14 16.10 -9.59
CA THR A 189 -6.80 17.39 -9.28
C THR A 189 -7.71 17.31 -8.04
N ASP A 190 -8.01 16.11 -7.58
CA ASP A 190 -8.86 15.91 -6.42
C ASP A 190 -8.05 16.03 -5.13
N ASP A 191 -8.73 16.47 -4.08
CA ASP A 191 -8.15 16.45 -2.73
C ASP A 191 -7.94 15.00 -2.23
N PRO A 192 -7.02 14.73 -1.30
CA PRO A 192 -6.92 13.44 -0.63
C PRO A 192 -8.20 13.06 0.11
N TYR A 193 -8.46 11.76 0.30
CA TYR A 193 -9.51 11.30 1.20
C TYR A 193 -9.22 11.75 2.63
N VAL A 194 -10.26 12.13 3.38
CA VAL A 194 -10.15 12.64 4.74
C VAL A 194 -10.97 11.81 5.73
N PHE A 195 -10.65 11.89 7.01
CA PHE A 195 -11.22 11.03 8.06
C PHE A 195 -12.76 11.05 8.11
N TYR A 196 -13.41 12.19 7.90
CA TYR A 196 -14.89 12.30 7.93
C TYR A 196 -15.58 11.70 6.70
N GLU A 197 -14.84 11.33 5.65
CA GLU A 197 -15.32 10.54 4.51
C GLU A 197 -15.25 9.03 4.79
N GLY A 198 -14.57 8.64 5.89
CA GLY A 198 -14.31 7.26 6.28
C GLY A 198 -15.44 6.64 7.11
N TYR A 199 -15.70 5.36 6.85
CA TYR A 199 -16.63 4.52 7.61
C TYR A 199 -16.00 3.16 7.86
N VAL A 200 -16.14 2.67 9.08
CA VAL A 200 -15.68 1.33 9.45
C VAL A 200 -16.88 0.47 9.82
N TYR A 201 -16.99 -0.70 9.19
CA TYR A 201 -18.07 -1.65 9.46
C TYR A 201 -17.51 -2.98 9.93
N LEU A 202 -18.17 -3.58 10.90
CA LEU A 202 -17.86 -4.92 11.38
C LEU A 202 -19.08 -5.82 11.17
N THR A 203 -18.96 -6.84 10.32
CA THR A 203 -20.03 -7.80 10.08
C THR A 203 -19.64 -9.18 10.64
N SER A 204 -20.58 -9.93 11.22
CA SER A 204 -20.37 -11.32 11.56
C SER A 204 -20.56 -12.20 10.32
N GLY A 205 -19.55 -13.00 10.02
CA GLY A 205 -19.53 -13.86 8.84
C GLY A 205 -19.18 -13.13 7.52
N VAL A 206 -19.10 -13.89 6.45
CA VAL A 206 -18.97 -13.33 5.11
C VAL A 206 -20.27 -12.60 4.78
N ALA A 207 -20.21 -11.30 4.55
CA ALA A 207 -21.39 -10.57 4.09
C ALA A 207 -21.92 -11.28 2.84
N SER A 208 -23.14 -11.81 2.94
CA SER A 208 -23.74 -12.55 1.83
C SER A 208 -23.95 -11.61 0.64
N ALA A 209 -23.84 -12.14 -0.55
CA ALA A 209 -24.18 -11.46 -1.79
C ALA A 209 -25.55 -10.77 -1.64
N GLY A 210 -25.61 -9.49 -1.90
CA GLY A 210 -26.85 -8.72 -1.75
C GLY A 210 -26.93 -7.80 -0.52
N THR A 211 -25.91 -7.75 0.34
CA THR A 211 -25.86 -6.75 1.40
C THR A 211 -25.62 -5.37 0.77
N THR A 212 -26.68 -4.57 0.69
CA THR A 212 -26.56 -3.18 0.18
C THR A 212 -25.75 -2.34 1.16
N PRO A 213 -25.06 -1.30 0.71
CA PRO A 213 -24.38 -0.34 1.60
C PRO A 213 -25.29 0.21 2.71
N ALA A 214 -26.57 0.41 2.43
CA ALA A 214 -27.58 0.79 3.44
C ALA A 214 -27.72 -0.25 4.57
N THR A 215 -27.49 -1.52 4.28
CA THR A 215 -27.53 -2.59 5.29
C THR A 215 -26.22 -2.65 6.09
N LEU A 216 -25.09 -2.29 5.48
CA LEU A 216 -23.81 -2.15 6.19
C LEU A 216 -23.83 -1.01 7.21
N HIS A 217 -24.56 0.06 6.93
CA HIS A 217 -24.68 1.19 7.85
C HIS A 217 -25.18 0.79 9.26
N ASN A 218 -25.97 -0.28 9.37
CA ASN A 218 -26.41 -0.83 10.65
C ASN A 218 -25.30 -1.51 11.46
N TYR A 219 -24.12 -1.74 10.86
CA TYR A 219 -22.95 -2.36 11.48
C TYR A 219 -21.78 -1.38 11.59
N ALA A 220 -22.04 -0.09 11.40
CA ALA A 220 -21.03 0.94 11.50
C ALA A 220 -20.48 1.05 12.93
N LEU A 221 -19.16 1.09 13.04
CA LEU A 221 -18.47 1.41 14.27
C LEU A 221 -18.32 2.94 14.33
N CYS A 222 -19.14 3.61 15.13
CA CYS A 222 -19.21 5.07 15.16
C CYS A 222 -18.14 5.75 16.01
N GLN A 223 -17.31 4.99 16.73
CA GLN A 223 -16.40 5.52 17.74
C GLN A 223 -14.91 5.22 17.44
N ILE A 224 -14.59 5.05 16.16
CA ILE A 224 -13.20 4.85 15.72
C ILE A 224 -12.46 6.17 15.78
N LEU A 225 -11.31 6.17 16.46
CA LEU A 225 -10.38 7.29 16.55
C LEU A 225 -9.29 7.21 15.49
N SER A 226 -8.80 6.00 15.26
CA SER A 226 -7.80 5.73 14.22
C SER A 226 -7.85 4.26 13.79
N PHE A 227 -7.35 4.01 12.59
CA PHE A 227 -7.10 2.66 12.11
C PHE A 227 -5.75 2.60 11.38
N ASP A 228 -5.19 1.39 11.34
CA ASP A 228 -4.03 1.04 10.54
C ASP A 228 -4.28 -0.31 9.89
N VAL A 229 -4.18 -0.40 8.56
CA VAL A 229 -4.28 -1.64 7.79
C VAL A 229 -2.97 -1.85 7.09
N ASN A 230 -2.34 -2.98 7.31
CA ASN A 230 -1.06 -3.30 6.70
C ASN A 230 -1.16 -4.58 5.86
N LEU A 231 -0.72 -4.47 4.62
CA LEU A 231 -0.52 -5.57 3.68
C LEU A 231 0.98 -5.79 3.52
N ASN A 232 1.48 -6.98 3.81
CA ASN A 232 2.87 -7.36 3.63
C ASN A 232 2.99 -8.49 2.61
N ASN A 233 3.70 -8.22 1.51
CA ASN A 233 3.96 -9.18 0.45
C ASN A 233 5.19 -10.06 0.73
N ASN A 234 5.92 -9.81 1.81
CA ASN A 234 7.08 -10.59 2.24
C ASN A 234 8.08 -10.84 1.10
N LEU A 235 8.51 -9.76 0.42
CA LEU A 235 9.38 -9.87 -0.74
C LEU A 235 10.74 -10.48 -0.39
N GLU A 236 11.25 -11.32 -1.28
CA GLU A 236 12.62 -11.83 -1.23
C GLU A 236 13.40 -11.47 -2.49
N ALA A 237 14.55 -10.84 -2.30
CA ALA A 237 15.48 -10.57 -3.38
C ALA A 237 16.56 -11.68 -3.44
N GLY A 238 16.85 -12.14 -4.65
CA GLY A 238 17.84 -13.20 -4.88
C GLY A 238 19.04 -12.75 -5.72
N TRP A 239 20.21 -13.27 -5.38
CA TRP A 239 21.46 -13.09 -6.12
C TRP A 239 22.06 -14.44 -6.46
N TYR A 240 22.67 -14.58 -7.65
CA TYR A 240 23.31 -15.80 -8.09
C TYR A 240 24.82 -15.62 -8.22
N ILE A 241 25.58 -16.71 -8.02
CA ILE A 241 27.01 -16.79 -8.30
C ILE A 241 27.18 -16.92 -9.82
N ALA A 242 27.02 -15.84 -10.55
CA ALA A 242 27.24 -15.79 -11.99
C ALA A 242 27.47 -14.35 -12.44
N GLY A 243 28.49 -14.13 -13.23
CA GLY A 243 28.81 -12.82 -13.78
C GLY A 243 27.71 -12.29 -14.71
N THR A 244 27.42 -13.08 -15.74
CA THR A 244 26.35 -12.82 -16.70
C THR A 244 25.64 -14.13 -17.04
N CYS A 245 24.36 -14.23 -16.76
CA CYS A 245 23.51 -15.33 -17.18
C CYS A 245 22.29 -14.78 -17.86
N ASN A 246 22.08 -15.13 -19.14
CA ASN A 246 20.84 -14.94 -19.88
C ASN A 246 20.20 -13.52 -19.70
N GLY A 247 20.92 -12.46 -20.10
CA GLY A 247 20.35 -11.12 -20.16
C GLY A 247 20.34 -10.32 -18.85
N TYR A 248 21.02 -10.76 -17.81
CA TYR A 248 21.16 -9.95 -16.59
C TYR A 248 22.32 -8.95 -16.74
N ASP A 249 22.00 -7.67 -16.67
CA ASP A 249 22.92 -6.56 -17.00
C ASP A 249 24.10 -6.40 -16.05
N THR A 250 23.95 -6.76 -14.78
CA THR A 250 25.01 -6.59 -13.78
C THR A 250 25.09 -7.76 -12.81
N ALA A 251 26.33 -8.19 -12.49
CA ALA A 251 26.57 -9.29 -11.57
C ALA A 251 26.15 -8.99 -10.12
N ARG A 252 26.06 -7.72 -9.75
CA ARG A 252 25.79 -7.25 -8.38
C ARG A 252 24.32 -6.95 -8.08
N ALA A 253 23.53 -6.69 -9.11
CA ALA A 253 22.09 -6.41 -8.96
C ALA A 253 21.30 -7.67 -8.56
N ALA A 254 20.20 -7.49 -7.88
CA ALA A 254 19.25 -8.57 -7.63
C ALA A 254 18.79 -9.18 -8.95
N LYS A 255 18.74 -10.50 -9.04
CA LYS A 255 18.28 -11.22 -10.23
C LYS A 255 16.77 -11.29 -10.28
N PHE A 256 16.16 -11.44 -9.12
CA PHE A 256 14.70 -11.44 -8.96
C PHE A 256 14.34 -10.80 -7.61
N ILE A 257 13.13 -10.28 -7.52
CA ILE A 257 12.45 -9.91 -6.30
C ILE A 257 11.07 -10.55 -6.40
N ILE A 258 10.78 -11.52 -5.56
CA ILE A 258 9.54 -12.30 -5.62
C ILE A 258 8.75 -12.18 -4.31
N PRO A 259 7.41 -12.13 -4.39
CA PRO A 259 6.57 -12.20 -3.20
C PRO A 259 6.55 -13.63 -2.65
N LYS A 260 6.41 -13.73 -1.32
CA LYS A 260 6.13 -14.97 -0.58
C LYS A 260 4.68 -15.00 -0.11
N GLY A 261 4.43 -15.60 1.03
CA GLY A 261 3.12 -15.54 1.68
C GLY A 261 2.76 -14.10 2.06
N ARG A 262 1.50 -13.74 1.92
CA ARG A 262 0.99 -12.42 2.31
C ARG A 262 0.46 -12.46 3.73
N ASP A 263 0.73 -11.39 4.47
CA ASP A 263 0.17 -11.16 5.79
C ASP A 263 -0.68 -9.89 5.77
N TYR A 264 -1.76 -9.91 6.55
CA TYR A 264 -2.73 -8.83 6.62
C TYR A 264 -3.05 -8.53 8.07
N ASP A 265 -2.64 -7.37 8.53
CA ASP A 265 -2.85 -6.89 9.87
C ASP A 265 -3.75 -5.66 9.85
N LEU A 266 -4.64 -5.57 10.82
CA LEU A 266 -5.51 -4.41 11.03
C LEU A 266 -5.49 -4.07 12.51
N SER A 267 -5.19 -2.83 12.85
CA SER A 267 -5.40 -2.30 14.19
C SER A 267 -6.46 -1.21 14.18
N LEU A 268 -7.29 -1.20 15.19
CA LEU A 268 -8.36 -0.23 15.41
C LEU A 268 -8.20 0.37 16.81
N ASN A 269 -8.16 1.68 16.91
CA ASN A 269 -8.29 2.40 18.17
C ASN A 269 -9.68 3.04 18.22
N MET A 270 -10.43 2.78 19.29
CA MET A 270 -11.82 3.24 19.43
C MET A 270 -12.15 3.54 20.89
N HIS A 271 -13.16 4.38 21.10
CA HIS A 271 -13.75 4.52 22.43
C HIS A 271 -14.48 3.23 22.83
N TYR A 272 -14.36 2.87 24.13
CA TYR A 272 -15.08 1.74 24.67
C TYR A 272 -16.58 2.08 24.81
N GLU A 273 -17.41 1.41 24.05
CA GLU A 273 -18.85 1.59 24.06
C GLU A 273 -19.56 0.47 24.82
N ASN A 274 -19.19 -0.77 24.52
CA ASN A 274 -19.83 -1.94 25.07
C ASN A 274 -18.90 -3.18 25.04
N LYS A 275 -19.39 -4.30 25.56
CA LYS A 275 -18.65 -5.57 25.65
C LYS A 275 -18.52 -6.34 24.33
N ASP A 276 -19.13 -5.92 23.24
CA ASP A 276 -19.26 -6.73 22.01
C ASP A 276 -17.91 -7.06 21.39
N MET A 277 -16.99 -6.11 21.36
CA MET A 277 -15.62 -6.34 20.87
C MET A 277 -14.88 -7.38 21.71
N TYR A 278 -14.99 -7.28 23.03
CA TYR A 278 -14.38 -8.23 23.93
C TYR A 278 -15.00 -9.63 23.78
N GLN A 279 -16.31 -9.72 23.57
CA GLN A 279 -16.98 -11.01 23.32
C GLN A 279 -16.54 -11.66 22.01
N ARG A 280 -16.31 -10.88 20.95
CA ARG A 280 -15.76 -11.35 19.68
C ARG A 280 -14.33 -11.85 19.83
N PHE A 281 -13.52 -11.15 20.63
CA PHE A 281 -12.18 -11.60 21.00
C PHE A 281 -12.22 -12.96 21.73
N LEU A 282 -13.17 -13.19 22.60
CA LEU A 282 -13.39 -14.49 23.24
C LEU A 282 -13.85 -15.59 22.26
N GLY A 283 -14.25 -15.24 21.06
CA GLY A 283 -14.53 -16.16 19.96
C GLY A 283 -15.95 -16.17 19.42
N ALA A 284 -16.91 -15.47 20.02
CA ALA A 284 -18.27 -15.38 19.49
C ALA A 284 -19.02 -14.16 20.05
N VAL A 285 -19.99 -13.65 19.29
CA VAL A 285 -20.94 -12.67 19.81
C VAL A 285 -21.72 -13.27 20.98
N GLY A 286 -21.70 -12.59 22.12
CA GLY A 286 -22.34 -13.07 23.35
C GLY A 286 -21.51 -14.06 24.19
N ALA A 287 -20.25 -14.34 23.82
CA ALA A 287 -19.37 -15.18 24.60
C ALA A 287 -19.14 -14.62 26.01
N THR A 288 -19.13 -15.46 27.00
CA THR A 288 -18.83 -15.14 28.42
C THR A 288 -17.53 -15.79 28.90
N THR A 289 -16.98 -16.70 28.11
CA THR A 289 -15.71 -17.40 28.33
C THR A 289 -15.03 -17.59 26.95
N ASP A 290 -13.75 -17.92 26.95
CA ASP A 290 -13.01 -18.30 25.74
C ASP A 290 -13.66 -19.49 25.03
N GLN A 291 -13.70 -19.44 23.72
CA GLN A 291 -14.30 -20.44 22.85
C GLN A 291 -13.22 -21.28 22.16
N LYS A 292 -13.53 -22.56 21.84
CA LYS A 292 -12.63 -23.45 21.09
C LYS A 292 -12.41 -23.00 19.63
N SER A 293 -13.34 -22.25 19.07
CA SER A 293 -13.28 -21.72 17.72
C SER A 293 -13.48 -20.21 17.78
N LEU A 294 -12.66 -19.48 17.03
CA LEU A 294 -12.81 -18.04 16.89
C LEU A 294 -13.81 -17.71 15.79
N ASP A 295 -14.71 -16.80 16.07
CA ASP A 295 -15.65 -16.26 15.09
C ASP A 295 -14.88 -15.48 14.02
N LYS A 296 -15.28 -15.64 12.76
CA LYS A 296 -14.67 -14.95 11.64
C LYS A 296 -15.55 -13.80 11.25
N SER A 297 -15.07 -12.61 11.47
CA SER A 297 -15.74 -11.37 11.09
C SER A 297 -15.24 -10.89 9.73
N GLN A 298 -15.93 -9.93 9.17
CA GLN A 298 -15.45 -9.15 8.04
C GLN A 298 -15.38 -7.69 8.48
N VAL A 299 -14.23 -7.06 8.27
CA VAL A 299 -14.04 -5.63 8.50
C VAL A 299 -14.03 -4.92 7.15
N VAL A 300 -14.85 -3.89 7.04
CA VAL A 300 -14.97 -3.08 5.83
C VAL A 300 -14.66 -1.63 6.18
N LEU A 301 -13.72 -1.06 5.46
CA LEU A 301 -13.37 0.35 5.54
C LEU A 301 -13.79 1.02 4.24
N ASP A 302 -14.69 1.97 4.32
CA ASP A 302 -15.20 2.73 3.18
C ASP A 302 -14.75 4.17 3.25
N PHE A 303 -14.31 4.72 2.15
CA PHE A 303 -14.10 6.15 1.96
C PHE A 303 -14.94 6.61 0.79
N VAL A 304 -15.86 7.53 1.03
CA VAL A 304 -16.85 8.00 0.06
C VAL A 304 -16.74 9.50 -0.11
N ARG A 305 -16.25 9.93 -1.27
CA ARG A 305 -16.20 11.35 -1.60
C ARG A 305 -17.50 11.77 -2.27
N ALA A 306 -18.13 12.81 -1.73
CA ALA A 306 -19.36 13.42 -2.25
C ALA A 306 -20.51 12.42 -2.45
N GLY A 307 -21.03 11.83 -1.36
CA GLY A 307 -22.21 10.97 -1.41
C GLY A 307 -22.59 10.40 -0.06
N THR A 308 -23.78 9.79 -0.01
CA THR A 308 -24.16 8.95 1.12
C THR A 308 -23.66 7.54 0.85
N PRO A 309 -23.03 6.83 1.80
CA PRO A 309 -22.65 5.44 1.62
C PRO A 309 -23.83 4.63 1.08
N GLY A 310 -23.61 3.97 -0.05
CA GLY A 310 -24.65 3.17 -0.70
C GLY A 310 -25.42 3.82 -1.84
N THR A 311 -25.22 5.10 -2.10
CA THR A 311 -25.79 5.76 -3.26
C THR A 311 -24.68 6.51 -4.00
N LEU A 312 -23.92 5.79 -4.81
CA LEU A 312 -22.89 6.39 -5.64
C LEU A 312 -23.57 7.14 -6.79
N ALA A 313 -23.48 8.47 -6.78
CA ALA A 313 -23.85 9.28 -7.92
C ALA A 313 -22.78 9.19 -9.02
N ASN A 314 -23.12 9.53 -10.28
CA ASN A 314 -22.15 9.64 -11.36
C ASN A 314 -20.98 10.55 -10.95
N GLY A 315 -19.74 10.07 -11.15
CA GLY A 315 -18.53 10.80 -10.81
C GLY A 315 -18.12 10.74 -9.34
N THR A 316 -18.80 9.94 -8.52
CA THR A 316 -18.40 9.74 -7.11
C THR A 316 -17.14 8.87 -7.08
N LYS A 317 -16.08 9.37 -6.47
CA LYS A 317 -14.88 8.58 -6.16
C LYS A 317 -15.10 7.85 -4.84
N TYR A 318 -14.74 6.59 -4.85
CA TYR A 318 -15.03 5.68 -3.75
C TYR A 318 -13.90 4.67 -3.60
N MET A 319 -13.50 4.42 -2.37
CA MET A 319 -12.57 3.36 -2.00
C MET A 319 -13.20 2.49 -0.93
N ARG A 320 -13.03 1.18 -1.06
CA ARG A 320 -13.41 0.20 -0.04
C ARG A 320 -12.32 -0.82 0.14
N LEU A 321 -11.90 -1.03 1.38
CA LEU A 321 -11.06 -2.14 1.79
C LEU A 321 -11.92 -3.16 2.53
N VAL A 322 -11.83 -4.42 2.12
CA VAL A 322 -12.56 -5.54 2.75
C VAL A 322 -11.55 -6.53 3.30
N VAL A 323 -11.42 -6.58 4.60
CA VAL A 323 -10.63 -7.59 5.31
C VAL A 323 -11.54 -8.76 5.64
N SER A 324 -11.32 -9.89 4.97
CA SER A 324 -12.17 -11.07 5.08
C SER A 324 -11.63 -12.08 6.09
N SER A 325 -12.54 -12.78 6.76
CA SER A 325 -12.20 -13.76 7.81
C SER A 325 -11.28 -13.17 8.87
N ALA A 326 -11.59 -11.95 9.28
CA ALA A 326 -10.90 -11.22 10.31
C ALA A 326 -11.06 -11.93 11.67
N THR A 327 -9.94 -12.23 12.31
CA THR A 327 -9.87 -12.90 13.60
C THR A 327 -9.20 -11.97 14.59
N PHE A 328 -9.83 -11.77 15.74
CA PHE A 328 -9.30 -10.90 16.79
C PHE A 328 -8.15 -11.61 17.50
N ASP A 329 -6.98 -10.98 17.54
CA ASP A 329 -5.77 -11.52 18.14
C ASP A 329 -5.52 -10.94 19.55
N ASP A 330 -5.62 -9.63 19.66
CA ASP A 330 -5.39 -8.90 20.88
C ASP A 330 -6.43 -7.81 21.09
N ILE A 331 -6.77 -7.56 22.34
CA ILE A 331 -7.62 -6.45 22.76
C ILE A 331 -7.13 -5.88 24.09
N SER A 332 -6.87 -4.59 24.11
CA SER A 332 -6.57 -3.86 25.36
C SER A 332 -7.62 -2.81 25.63
N ILE A 333 -8.02 -2.70 26.89
CA ILE A 333 -8.98 -1.71 27.37
C ILE A 333 -8.22 -0.81 28.33
N ASN A 334 -7.97 0.43 27.90
CA ASN A 334 -7.18 1.41 28.63
C ASN A 334 -8.09 2.50 29.19
N GLY A 335 -8.03 2.74 30.49
CA GLY A 335 -8.77 3.81 31.15
C GLY A 335 -8.01 4.39 32.34
N ALA A 336 -8.08 5.69 32.50
CA ALA A 336 -7.62 6.40 33.68
C ALA A 336 -8.79 7.13 34.34
N PRO A 337 -8.72 7.50 35.62
CA PRO A 337 -9.84 8.09 36.35
C PRO A 337 -10.42 9.38 35.75
N GLU A 338 -9.62 10.07 34.95
CA GLU A 338 -10.00 11.36 34.34
C GLU A 338 -10.10 11.27 32.80
N ASP A 339 -9.89 10.07 32.21
CA ASP A 339 -9.87 9.87 30.76
C ASP A 339 -11.03 9.02 30.24
N ILE A 340 -11.33 9.18 28.96
CA ILE A 340 -12.26 8.31 28.25
C ILE A 340 -11.60 6.94 28.08
N VAL A 341 -12.35 5.87 28.34
CA VAL A 341 -11.85 4.50 28.14
C VAL A 341 -11.75 4.19 26.67
N ASN A 342 -10.57 3.75 26.25
CA ASN A 342 -10.28 3.37 24.86
C ASN A 342 -10.04 1.86 24.75
N ASN A 343 -10.38 1.32 23.58
CA ASN A 343 -10.07 -0.03 23.13
C ASN A 343 -9.04 0.02 22.00
N ASP A 344 -7.95 -0.71 22.16
CA ASP A 344 -7.04 -1.05 21.06
C ASP A 344 -7.30 -2.49 20.67
N VAL A 345 -7.60 -2.72 19.41
CA VAL A 345 -7.99 -4.03 18.87
C VAL A 345 -7.09 -4.39 17.70
N ASN A 346 -6.41 -5.53 17.79
CA ASN A 346 -5.62 -6.08 16.70
C ASN A 346 -6.33 -7.27 16.07
N VAL A 347 -6.36 -7.28 14.75
CA VAL A 347 -7.10 -8.25 13.95
C VAL A 347 -6.22 -8.77 12.82
N PHE A 348 -6.17 -10.08 12.65
CA PHE A 348 -5.56 -10.72 11.48
C PHE A 348 -6.61 -11.06 10.44
N GLY A 349 -6.35 -10.65 9.20
CA GLY A 349 -7.19 -11.00 8.05
C GLY A 349 -6.68 -12.24 7.33
N LYS A 350 -7.60 -13.03 6.77
CA LYS A 350 -7.23 -14.10 5.83
C LYS A 350 -6.93 -13.56 4.43
N SER A 351 -7.66 -12.55 4.01
CA SER A 351 -7.48 -11.88 2.73
C SER A 351 -7.99 -10.44 2.79
N ILE A 352 -7.44 -9.59 1.96
CA ILE A 352 -7.89 -8.22 1.78
C ILE A 352 -8.22 -7.98 0.31
N LYS A 353 -9.32 -7.26 0.06
CA LYS A 353 -9.68 -6.77 -1.28
C LYS A 353 -9.85 -5.27 -1.22
N CYS A 354 -9.35 -4.61 -2.25
CA CYS A 354 -9.55 -3.20 -2.47
C CYS A 354 -10.49 -3.00 -3.66
N TYR A 355 -11.52 -2.20 -3.46
CA TYR A 355 -12.43 -1.72 -4.49
C TYR A 355 -12.22 -0.22 -4.63
N PHE A 356 -11.99 0.22 -5.84
CA PHE A 356 -11.81 1.64 -6.12
C PHE A 356 -12.69 2.05 -7.30
N VAL A 357 -13.35 3.18 -7.21
CA VAL A 357 -14.21 3.71 -8.28
C VAL A 357 -13.68 5.06 -8.72
N ASP A 358 -13.34 5.17 -9.98
CA ASP A 358 -12.93 6.41 -10.64
C ASP A 358 -13.34 6.43 -12.13
N ASP A 359 -12.83 7.36 -12.88
CA ASP A 359 -13.07 7.56 -14.31
C ASP A 359 -12.01 6.93 -15.22
N VAL A 360 -11.05 6.19 -14.66
CA VAL A 360 -9.99 5.51 -15.39
C VAL A 360 -10.44 4.12 -15.83
N SER A 361 -10.33 3.79 -17.11
CA SER A 361 -10.83 2.52 -17.66
C SER A 361 -9.99 1.28 -17.32
N GLY A 362 -8.81 1.45 -16.74
CA GLY A 362 -7.91 0.38 -16.33
C GLY A 362 -6.59 0.93 -15.82
N TYR A 363 -6.03 0.29 -14.80
CA TYR A 363 -4.79 0.75 -14.14
C TYR A 363 -3.51 0.17 -14.73
N GLY A 364 -3.61 -0.73 -15.68
CA GLY A 364 -2.48 -1.28 -16.40
C GLY A 364 -2.91 -1.80 -17.75
N SER A 365 -2.07 -1.62 -18.72
CA SER A 365 -2.18 -2.18 -20.07
C SER A 365 -1.19 -3.32 -20.23
#